data_601c83b606c352303956b366a4ba7a0a
#
_entry.id   601c83b606c352303956b366a4ba7a0a
#
_cell.length_a   1.000
_cell.length_b   1.000
_cell.length_c   1.000
_cell.angle_alpha   90.00
_cell.angle_beta   90.00
_cell.angle_gamma   90.00
#
_symmetry.space_group_name_H-M   'P 1'
#
loop_
_entity.id
_entity.type
_entity.pdbx_description
1 polymer ?
#
loop_
_entity_poly.entity_id
_entity_poly.type
_entity_poly.pdbx_seq_one_letter_code
_entity_poly.pdbx_strand_id
1 'polypeptide(L)'
;AIADMRKQLDAGLGKKVYADYIVCIERYLIPYFGAQYVTSIDYEKVQSFYEWRRAKMGREPKASTLNTHNSAMNRVFDEAVARGFLAHKNVPMLVNKGEKSERRPDFTREEYATMIRKLPHWIKHGKAGKPTDMRYLMRDYVLILANTGMRHGTEALNLNWKHITLFEENDLQYLEMSVTGKTGRRDIICRSGTINYLKRIHERAEDLNHMSFEQLLKERVDLPVFRLPDGTVSKNIHQTFRAFMKESELIKCPRTGLNRTLYSLRHTYATFALINDGMDIHALAIQMGTSIGMIERHYSHLTPRLKKDMLTGKRYELSR
;
A
#
# COMPACT_ATOMS: atom_id res chain seq x y z
N ALA A 1 2.58 -5.57 -29.60
CA ALA A 1 2.24 -5.45 -28.16
C ALA A 1 3.21 -4.50 -27.42
N ILE A 2 4.56 -4.73 -27.42
CA ILE A 2 5.51 -3.84 -26.69
C ILE A 2 5.43 -2.41 -27.21
N ALA A 3 5.54 -2.20 -28.53
CA ALA A 3 5.52 -0.87 -29.14
C ALA A 3 4.23 -0.10 -28.80
N ASP A 4 3.08 -0.78 -28.83
CA ASP A 4 1.79 -0.19 -28.44
C ASP A 4 1.75 0.20 -26.96
N MET A 5 2.19 -0.70 -26.06
CA MET A 5 2.25 -0.40 -24.63
C MET A 5 3.21 0.75 -24.32
N ARG A 6 4.36 0.84 -24.98
CA ARG A 6 5.29 1.98 -24.84
C ARG A 6 4.65 3.28 -25.29
N LYS A 7 4.05 3.28 -26.50
CA LYS A 7 3.33 4.45 -27.02
C LYS A 7 2.24 4.95 -26.06
N GLN A 8 1.48 4.03 -25.45
CA GLN A 8 0.46 4.40 -24.46
C GLN A 8 1.06 4.96 -23.16
N LEU A 9 2.19 4.39 -22.69
CA LEU A 9 2.89 4.90 -21.50
C LEU A 9 3.46 6.30 -21.73
N ASP A 10 4.09 6.53 -22.88
CA ASP A 10 4.70 7.81 -23.26
C ASP A 10 3.63 8.91 -23.42
N ALA A 11 2.45 8.53 -23.92
CA ALA A 11 1.29 9.41 -24.02
C ALA A 11 0.57 9.66 -22.66
N GLY A 12 0.99 9.01 -21.57
CA GLY A 12 0.31 9.11 -20.27
C GLY A 12 -1.05 8.41 -20.20
N LEU A 13 -1.47 7.70 -21.25
CA LEU A 13 -2.76 7.01 -21.37
C LEU A 13 -2.71 5.55 -20.92
N GLY A 14 -1.52 4.96 -20.84
CA GLY A 14 -1.30 3.56 -20.53
C GLY A 14 -1.41 3.24 -19.02
N LYS A 15 -1.80 2.00 -18.72
CA LYS A 15 -1.75 1.49 -17.36
C LYS A 15 -0.30 1.37 -16.91
N LYS A 16 0.05 1.86 -15.71
CA LYS A 16 1.41 1.75 -15.13
C LYS A 16 1.99 0.33 -15.17
N VAL A 17 1.13 -0.69 -15.07
CA VAL A 17 1.52 -2.10 -15.13
C VAL A 17 2.08 -2.53 -16.50
N TYR A 18 1.88 -1.75 -17.56
CA TYR A 18 2.47 -2.03 -18.87
C TYR A 18 4.01 -2.04 -18.83
N ALA A 19 4.63 -1.23 -17.97
CA ALA A 19 6.07 -1.31 -17.74
C ALA A 19 6.50 -2.70 -17.25
N ASP A 20 5.74 -3.28 -16.30
CA ASP A 20 6.00 -4.63 -15.78
C ASP A 20 5.75 -5.70 -16.86
N TYR A 21 4.74 -5.52 -17.71
CA TYR A 21 4.48 -6.43 -18.83
C TYR A 21 5.59 -6.40 -19.87
N ILE A 22 6.08 -5.21 -20.23
CA ILE A 22 7.21 -5.06 -21.16
C ILE A 22 8.43 -5.79 -20.62
N VAL A 23 8.80 -5.54 -19.35
CA VAL A 23 9.91 -6.23 -18.68
C VAL A 23 9.71 -7.75 -18.69
N CYS A 24 8.49 -8.24 -18.45
CA CYS A 24 8.17 -9.66 -18.52
C CYS A 24 8.36 -10.24 -19.93
N ILE A 25 7.86 -9.56 -20.95
CA ILE A 25 7.95 -10.00 -22.33
C ILE A 25 9.43 -10.06 -22.76
N GLU A 26 10.20 -9.01 -22.51
CA GLU A 26 11.61 -8.92 -22.90
C GLU A 26 12.49 -9.93 -22.16
N ARG A 27 12.24 -10.12 -20.85
CA ARG A 27 13.11 -10.95 -20.01
C ARG A 27 12.78 -12.45 -20.06
N TYR A 28 11.51 -12.80 -20.31
CA TYR A 28 11.05 -14.18 -20.22
C TYR A 28 10.37 -14.70 -21.49
N LEU A 29 9.45 -13.92 -22.11
CA LEU A 29 8.70 -14.44 -23.25
C LEU A 29 9.54 -14.47 -24.53
N ILE A 30 10.23 -13.39 -24.87
CA ILE A 30 11.10 -13.33 -26.07
C ILE A 30 12.21 -14.38 -25.99
N PRO A 31 12.97 -14.54 -24.90
CA PRO A 31 14.03 -15.55 -24.83
C PRO A 31 13.54 -16.98 -24.95
N TYR A 32 12.29 -17.28 -24.63
CA TYR A 32 11.74 -18.64 -24.72
C TYR A 32 10.94 -18.89 -26.01
N PHE A 33 10.08 -17.96 -26.40
CA PHE A 33 9.15 -18.12 -27.52
C PHE A 33 9.56 -17.35 -28.79
N GLY A 34 10.54 -16.45 -28.72
CA GLY A 34 10.79 -15.48 -29.79
C GLY A 34 11.16 -16.05 -31.16
N ALA A 35 11.65 -17.30 -31.21
CA ALA A 35 11.94 -18.02 -32.46
C ALA A 35 10.77 -18.96 -32.91
N GLN A 36 9.63 -18.91 -32.21
CA GLN A 36 8.50 -19.81 -32.47
C GLN A 36 7.32 -19.04 -33.09
N TYR A 37 6.55 -19.72 -33.93
CA TYR A 37 5.28 -19.16 -34.42
C TYR A 37 4.23 -19.16 -33.30
N VAL A 38 3.46 -18.09 -33.19
CA VAL A 38 2.40 -17.97 -32.16
C VAL A 38 1.37 -19.10 -32.26
N THR A 39 1.14 -19.62 -33.44
CA THR A 39 0.26 -20.76 -33.71
C THR A 39 0.75 -22.10 -33.22
N SER A 40 2.05 -22.22 -32.92
CA SER A 40 2.64 -23.42 -32.35
C SER A 40 2.71 -23.43 -30.83
N ILE A 41 2.25 -22.35 -30.17
CA ILE A 41 2.25 -22.24 -28.73
C ILE A 41 0.95 -22.83 -28.18
N ASP A 42 1.01 -24.09 -27.81
CA ASP A 42 -0.06 -24.87 -27.21
C ASP A 42 0.05 -24.94 -25.67
N TYR A 43 -0.82 -25.72 -25.05
CA TYR A 43 -0.81 -25.93 -23.60
C TYR A 43 0.50 -26.56 -23.10
N GLU A 44 1.05 -27.53 -23.80
CA GLU A 44 2.28 -28.25 -23.40
C GLU A 44 3.49 -27.30 -23.43
N LYS A 45 3.59 -26.47 -24.47
CA LYS A 45 4.62 -25.44 -24.55
C LYS A 45 4.52 -24.39 -23.45
N VAL A 46 3.30 -24.04 -23.05
CA VAL A 46 3.08 -23.15 -21.91
C VAL A 46 3.54 -23.81 -20.60
N GLN A 47 3.29 -25.11 -20.39
CA GLN A 47 3.78 -25.83 -19.21
C GLN A 47 5.32 -25.89 -19.19
N SER A 48 5.94 -26.22 -20.31
CA SER A 48 7.41 -26.22 -20.46
C SER A 48 8.02 -24.83 -20.19
N PHE A 49 7.34 -23.78 -20.65
CA PHE A 49 7.73 -22.39 -20.31
C PHE A 49 7.66 -22.13 -18.82
N TYR A 50 6.67 -22.64 -18.10
CA TYR A 50 6.57 -22.43 -16.65
C TYR A 50 7.74 -23.07 -15.90
N GLU A 51 8.19 -24.25 -16.33
CA GLU A 51 9.36 -24.94 -15.75
C GLU A 51 10.66 -24.16 -16.06
N TRP A 52 10.86 -23.78 -17.33
CA TRP A 52 12.01 -22.97 -17.72
C TRP A 52 12.05 -21.62 -16.97
N ARG A 53 10.91 -20.94 -16.86
CA ARG A 53 10.81 -19.69 -16.12
C ARG A 53 11.18 -19.86 -14.66
N ARG A 54 10.71 -20.91 -14.00
CA ARG A 54 11.05 -21.25 -12.61
C ARG A 54 12.56 -21.46 -12.47
N ALA A 55 13.15 -22.24 -13.34
CA ALA A 55 14.60 -22.48 -13.35
C ALA A 55 15.37 -21.16 -13.57
N LYS A 56 14.96 -20.33 -14.53
CA LYS A 56 15.57 -19.01 -14.79
C LYS A 56 15.44 -18.03 -13.62
N MET A 57 14.37 -18.10 -12.82
CA MET A 57 14.16 -17.28 -11.63
C MET A 57 14.95 -17.77 -10.42
N GLY A 58 15.43 -19.02 -10.42
CA GLY A 58 16.12 -19.65 -9.29
C GLY A 58 15.27 -19.80 -8.02
N ARG A 59 13.95 -19.66 -8.14
CA ARG A 59 13.00 -19.77 -7.02
C ARG A 59 11.57 -20.01 -7.54
N GLU A 60 10.71 -20.51 -6.64
CA GLU A 60 9.28 -20.59 -6.92
C GLU A 60 8.66 -19.18 -7.01
N PRO A 61 8.01 -18.83 -8.13
CA PRO A 61 7.40 -17.53 -8.27
C PRO A 61 6.09 -17.43 -7.48
N LYS A 62 5.87 -16.27 -6.84
CA LYS A 62 4.60 -15.98 -6.15
C LYS A 62 3.45 -15.82 -7.13
N ALA A 63 2.24 -16.16 -6.69
CA ALA A 63 1.02 -16.02 -7.51
C ALA A 63 0.85 -14.62 -8.12
N SER A 64 1.22 -13.55 -7.41
CA SER A 64 1.18 -12.18 -7.95
C SER A 64 2.13 -11.98 -9.12
N THR A 65 3.32 -12.57 -9.08
CA THR A 65 4.29 -12.53 -10.19
C THR A 65 3.75 -13.32 -11.38
N LEU A 66 3.19 -14.51 -11.14
CA LEU A 66 2.56 -15.31 -12.20
C LEU A 66 1.39 -14.61 -12.85
N ASN A 67 0.54 -13.93 -12.08
CA ASN A 67 -0.56 -13.12 -12.63
C ASN A 67 -0.04 -12.02 -13.56
N THR A 68 1.02 -11.30 -13.17
CA THR A 68 1.64 -10.28 -14.04
C THR A 68 2.19 -10.91 -15.31
N HIS A 69 2.89 -12.04 -15.21
CA HIS A 69 3.46 -12.74 -16.37
C HIS A 69 2.37 -13.32 -17.30
N ASN A 70 1.32 -13.91 -16.73
CA ASN A 70 0.20 -14.41 -17.51
C ASN A 70 -0.57 -13.27 -18.19
N SER A 71 -0.75 -12.13 -17.53
CA SER A 71 -1.35 -10.95 -18.13
C SER A 71 -0.50 -10.38 -19.26
N ALA A 72 0.83 -10.37 -19.10
CA ALA A 72 1.75 -9.97 -20.17
C ALA A 72 1.67 -10.91 -21.39
N MET A 73 1.59 -12.22 -21.15
CA MET A 73 1.43 -13.25 -22.20
C MET A 73 0.08 -13.13 -22.90
N ASN A 74 -1.02 -12.91 -22.15
CA ASN A 74 -2.33 -12.64 -22.74
C ASN A 74 -2.31 -11.42 -23.65
N ARG A 75 -1.62 -10.32 -23.27
CA ARG A 75 -1.47 -9.14 -24.16
C ARG A 75 -0.79 -9.49 -25.50
N VAL A 76 0.14 -10.45 -25.51
CA VAL A 76 0.77 -10.93 -26.76
C VAL A 76 -0.23 -11.76 -27.57
N PHE A 77 -0.99 -12.64 -26.94
CA PHE A 77 -2.04 -13.41 -27.61
C PHE A 77 -3.18 -12.53 -28.14
N ASP A 78 -3.63 -11.55 -27.34
CA ASP A 78 -4.66 -10.59 -27.78
C ASP A 78 -4.24 -9.85 -29.04
N GLU A 79 -2.98 -9.41 -29.10
CA GLU A 79 -2.41 -8.76 -30.28
C GLU A 79 -2.34 -9.71 -31.50
N ALA A 80 -1.97 -10.98 -31.29
CA ALA A 80 -1.92 -11.99 -32.33
C ALA A 80 -3.32 -12.29 -32.88
N VAL A 81 -4.32 -12.34 -32.01
CA VAL A 81 -5.73 -12.52 -32.41
C VAL A 81 -6.22 -11.29 -33.18
N ALA A 82 -5.97 -10.08 -32.69
CA ALA A 82 -6.38 -8.84 -33.32
C ALA A 82 -5.79 -8.67 -34.75
N ARG A 83 -4.58 -9.22 -34.99
CA ARG A 83 -3.93 -9.20 -36.32
C ARG A 83 -4.27 -10.40 -37.18
N GLY A 84 -5.11 -11.31 -36.72
CA GLY A 84 -5.49 -12.51 -37.46
C GLY A 84 -4.42 -13.62 -37.53
N PHE A 85 -3.36 -13.53 -36.70
CA PHE A 85 -2.31 -14.55 -36.64
C PHE A 85 -2.74 -15.78 -35.84
N LEU A 86 -3.72 -15.63 -34.94
CA LEU A 86 -4.21 -16.68 -34.04
C LEU A 86 -5.74 -16.58 -33.94
N ALA A 87 -6.44 -17.69 -34.01
CA ALA A 87 -7.87 -17.73 -33.71
C ALA A 87 -8.06 -17.75 -32.18
N HIS A 88 -9.04 -17.01 -31.65
CA HIS A 88 -9.30 -16.88 -30.20
C HIS A 88 -9.45 -18.25 -29.51
N LYS A 89 -10.12 -19.23 -30.19
CA LYS A 89 -10.29 -20.59 -29.65
C LYS A 89 -8.99 -21.37 -29.47
N ASN A 90 -7.91 -20.93 -30.12
CA ASN A 90 -6.59 -21.57 -30.06
C ASN A 90 -5.65 -20.90 -29.04
N VAL A 91 -6.09 -19.85 -28.35
CA VAL A 91 -5.32 -19.23 -27.26
C VAL A 91 -5.22 -20.22 -26.09
N PRO A 92 -3.99 -20.62 -25.68
CA PRO A 92 -3.84 -21.59 -24.61
C PRO A 92 -4.27 -21.02 -23.25
N MET A 93 -4.89 -21.86 -22.43
CA MET A 93 -5.28 -21.46 -21.09
C MET A 93 -4.05 -21.30 -20.19
N LEU A 94 -3.90 -20.13 -19.56
CA LEU A 94 -2.83 -19.83 -18.64
C LEU A 94 -3.26 -20.11 -17.19
N VAL A 95 -2.48 -20.93 -16.50
CA VAL A 95 -2.77 -21.33 -15.11
C VAL A 95 -1.84 -20.60 -14.15
N ASN A 96 -2.35 -20.23 -12.99
CA ASN A 96 -1.56 -19.68 -11.90
C ASN A 96 -1.54 -20.69 -10.73
N LYS A 97 -0.44 -21.45 -10.61
CA LYS A 97 -0.18 -22.39 -9.50
C LYS A 97 0.76 -21.79 -8.44
N GLY A 98 1.03 -20.49 -8.49
CA GLY A 98 1.95 -19.83 -7.55
C GLY A 98 1.43 -19.77 -6.13
N GLU A 99 2.37 -19.70 -5.22
CA GLU A 99 2.08 -19.52 -3.79
C GLU A 99 1.30 -18.22 -3.55
N LYS A 100 0.19 -18.31 -2.84
CA LYS A 100 -0.59 -17.13 -2.45
C LYS A 100 0.23 -16.27 -1.50
N SER A 101 0.23 -14.97 -1.75
CA SER A 101 0.88 -14.04 -0.83
C SER A 101 0.09 -13.97 0.48
N GLU A 102 0.78 -14.14 1.59
CA GLU A 102 0.20 -13.89 2.90
C GLU A 102 -0.07 -12.39 3.13
N ARG A 103 -1.07 -12.11 3.97
CA ARG A 103 -1.37 -10.76 4.43
C ARG A 103 -0.16 -10.17 5.17
N ARG A 104 0.15 -8.91 4.92
CA ARG A 104 1.16 -8.20 5.74
C ARG A 104 0.69 -8.13 7.19
N PRO A 105 1.58 -8.47 8.16
CA PRO A 105 1.20 -8.43 9.56
C PRO A 105 0.94 -7.01 10.05
N ASP A 106 -0.05 -6.87 10.91
CA ASP A 106 -0.31 -5.66 11.69
C ASP A 106 0.59 -5.57 12.94
N PHE A 107 0.46 -4.48 13.69
CA PHE A 107 1.03 -4.35 15.02
C PHE A 107 -0.02 -4.64 16.08
N THR A 108 0.37 -5.27 17.19
CA THR A 108 -0.43 -5.26 18.41
C THR A 108 -0.39 -3.86 19.06
N ARG A 109 -1.23 -3.62 20.06
CA ARG A 109 -1.21 -2.36 20.81
C ARG A 109 0.14 -2.12 21.48
N GLU A 110 0.70 -3.15 22.09
CA GLU A 110 1.98 -3.12 22.81
C GLU A 110 3.14 -2.86 21.84
N GLU A 111 3.15 -3.52 20.69
CA GLU A 111 4.15 -3.31 19.63
C GLU A 111 4.05 -1.89 19.04
N TYR A 112 2.83 -1.40 18.81
CA TYR A 112 2.60 -0.04 18.32
C TYR A 112 3.04 1.01 19.35
N ALA A 113 2.68 0.83 20.62
CA ALA A 113 3.13 1.69 21.70
C ALA A 113 4.66 1.67 21.85
N THR A 114 5.28 0.51 21.71
CA THR A 114 6.75 0.35 21.72
C THR A 114 7.40 1.09 20.55
N MET A 115 6.81 1.00 19.35
CA MET A 115 7.25 1.76 18.18
C MET A 115 7.25 3.26 18.47
N ILE A 116 6.14 3.80 18.97
CA ILE A 116 6.01 5.23 19.32
C ILE A 116 7.05 5.65 20.35
N ARG A 117 7.24 4.86 21.41
CA ARG A 117 8.19 5.16 22.49
C ARG A 117 9.65 5.16 22.03
N LYS A 118 10.02 4.28 21.10
CA LYS A 118 11.40 4.19 20.57
C LYS A 118 11.73 5.29 19.55
N LEU A 119 10.75 5.86 18.86
CA LEU A 119 10.94 6.85 17.78
C LEU A 119 11.76 8.09 18.23
N PRO A 120 11.46 8.79 19.36
CA PRO A 120 12.18 9.99 19.74
C PRO A 120 13.68 9.71 20.00
N HIS A 121 13.99 8.64 20.70
CA HIS A 121 15.37 8.23 20.97
C HIS A 121 16.10 7.92 19.66
N TRP A 122 15.49 7.16 18.77
CA TRP A 122 16.09 6.80 17.49
C TRP A 122 16.36 8.02 16.59
N ILE A 123 15.46 9.01 16.60
CA ILE A 123 15.66 10.27 15.85
C ILE A 123 16.87 11.01 16.40
N LYS A 124 16.94 11.18 17.73
CA LYS A 124 18.01 11.92 18.41
C LYS A 124 19.41 11.35 18.14
N HIS A 125 19.54 10.04 17.98
CA HIS A 125 20.80 9.35 17.71
C HIS A 125 21.10 9.23 16.20
N GLY A 126 20.40 9.98 15.33
CA GLY A 126 20.68 10.09 13.90
C GLY A 126 21.88 11.00 13.60
N LYS A 127 22.44 10.83 12.40
CA LYS A 127 23.40 11.79 11.86
C LYS A 127 22.68 13.11 11.59
N ALA A 128 23.28 14.24 11.99
CA ALA A 128 22.70 15.57 11.80
C ALA A 128 22.40 15.90 10.31
N GLY A 129 21.53 16.88 10.08
CA GLY A 129 21.13 17.33 8.74
C GLY A 129 20.07 16.45 8.10
N LYS A 130 20.05 16.37 6.76
CA LYS A 130 19.01 15.64 5.98
C LYS A 130 18.67 14.22 6.50
N PRO A 131 19.61 13.38 7.00
CA PRO A 131 19.25 12.10 7.60
C PRO A 131 18.33 12.23 8.83
N THR A 132 18.54 13.24 9.68
CA THR A 132 17.69 13.52 10.83
C THR A 132 16.32 14.05 10.38
N ASP A 133 16.27 14.96 9.41
CA ASP A 133 15.02 15.48 8.83
C ASP A 133 14.18 14.35 8.25
N MET A 134 14.84 13.40 7.58
CA MET A 134 14.19 12.18 7.08
C MET A 134 13.61 11.31 8.20
N ARG A 135 14.27 11.24 9.38
CA ARG A 135 13.75 10.52 10.54
C ARG A 135 12.52 11.21 11.15
N TYR A 136 12.55 12.55 11.25
CA TYR A 136 11.38 13.33 11.67
C TYR A 136 10.20 13.16 10.71
N LEU A 137 10.45 13.29 9.40
CA LEU A 137 9.41 13.09 8.38
C LEU A 137 8.83 11.67 8.46
N MET A 138 9.67 10.64 8.54
CA MET A 138 9.24 9.25 8.65
C MET A 138 8.40 9.03 9.92
N ARG A 139 8.77 9.61 11.06
CA ARG A 139 7.96 9.53 12.30
C ARG A 139 6.53 10.02 12.06
N ASP A 140 6.38 11.24 11.54
CA ASP A 140 5.06 11.84 11.37
C ASP A 140 4.28 11.13 10.26
N TYR A 141 4.96 10.68 9.21
CA TYR A 141 4.38 9.87 8.14
C TYR A 141 3.78 8.55 8.66
N VAL A 142 4.51 7.78 9.46
CA VAL A 142 4.00 6.50 9.98
C VAL A 142 2.85 6.69 10.97
N LEU A 143 2.88 7.76 11.76
CA LEU A 143 1.79 8.11 12.68
C LEU A 143 0.53 8.51 11.90
N ILE A 144 0.65 9.30 10.84
CA ILE A 144 -0.47 9.66 9.97
C ILE A 144 -1.05 8.40 9.30
N LEU A 145 -0.22 7.54 8.72
CA LEU A 145 -0.71 6.29 8.10
C LEU A 145 -1.49 5.40 9.07
N ALA A 146 -1.01 5.27 10.32
CA ALA A 146 -1.66 4.46 11.35
C ALA A 146 -2.94 5.09 11.90
N ASN A 147 -3.17 6.39 11.67
CA ASN A 147 -4.34 7.13 12.16
C ASN A 147 -5.34 7.53 11.08
N THR A 148 -5.06 7.17 9.82
CA THR A 148 -5.94 7.47 8.68
C THR A 148 -6.33 6.23 7.87
N GLY A 149 -5.52 5.18 7.95
CA GLY A 149 -5.69 3.98 7.13
C GLY A 149 -5.43 4.19 5.64
N MET A 150 -4.90 5.35 5.21
CA MET A 150 -4.56 5.61 3.80
C MET A 150 -3.48 4.66 3.28
N ARG A 151 -3.42 4.47 1.97
CA ARG A 151 -2.38 3.65 1.35
C ARG A 151 -1.06 4.42 1.31
N HIS A 152 0.01 3.78 1.79
CA HIS A 152 1.37 4.24 1.50
C HIS A 152 1.59 4.27 -0.03
N GLY A 153 2.27 5.28 -0.51
CA GLY A 153 2.55 5.45 -1.94
C GLY A 153 1.54 6.36 -2.61
N THR A 154 0.63 5.82 -3.41
CA THR A 154 -0.24 6.64 -4.28
C THR A 154 -1.18 7.59 -3.53
N GLU A 155 -1.66 7.28 -2.34
CA GLU A 155 -2.54 8.19 -1.59
C GLU A 155 -1.73 9.18 -0.75
N ALA A 156 -0.84 8.66 0.11
CA ALA A 156 -0.08 9.51 1.01
C ALA A 156 0.95 10.38 0.28
N LEU A 157 1.72 9.83 -0.67
CA LEU A 157 2.76 10.62 -1.37
C LEU A 157 2.19 11.68 -2.33
N ASN A 158 0.93 11.57 -2.73
CA ASN A 158 0.25 12.57 -3.56
C ASN A 158 -0.61 13.54 -2.74
N LEU A 159 -0.53 13.50 -1.42
CA LEU A 159 -1.26 14.40 -0.55
C LEU A 159 -0.59 15.78 -0.53
N ASN A 160 -1.31 16.80 -0.96
CA ASN A 160 -0.91 18.21 -0.86
C ASN A 160 -1.73 18.90 0.24
N TRP A 161 -1.24 20.00 0.78
CA TRP A 161 -1.93 20.76 1.82
C TRP A 161 -3.34 21.19 1.42
N LYS A 162 -3.56 21.52 0.15
CA LYS A 162 -4.90 21.88 -0.40
C LYS A 162 -5.95 20.76 -0.25
N HIS A 163 -5.53 19.52 0.00
CA HIS A 163 -6.41 18.37 0.17
C HIS A 163 -6.83 18.12 1.62
N ILE A 164 -6.42 19.01 2.53
CA ILE A 164 -6.67 18.89 3.97
C ILE A 164 -7.64 19.98 4.38
N THR A 165 -8.68 19.61 5.12
CA THR A 165 -9.70 20.53 5.61
C THR A 165 -9.92 20.30 7.11
N LEU A 166 -9.96 21.41 7.85
CA LEU A 166 -10.47 21.42 9.23
C LEU A 166 -11.91 21.92 9.19
N PHE A 167 -12.80 21.23 9.88
CA PHE A 167 -14.17 21.67 10.07
C PHE A 167 -14.62 21.41 11.50
N GLU A 168 -15.61 22.14 11.94
CA GLU A 168 -16.20 22.02 13.28
C GLU A 168 -17.66 21.56 13.15
N GLU A 169 -18.00 20.62 13.98
CA GLU A 169 -19.39 20.13 14.10
C GLU A 169 -19.65 19.73 15.56
N ASN A 170 -20.76 20.22 16.13
CA ASN A 170 -21.15 19.97 17.53
C ASN A 170 -20.00 20.31 18.53
N ASP A 171 -19.36 21.46 18.37
CA ASP A 171 -18.24 21.95 19.20
C ASP A 171 -16.98 21.06 19.18
N LEU A 172 -16.90 20.13 18.21
CA LEU A 172 -15.75 19.26 18.01
C LEU A 172 -15.07 19.60 16.68
N GLN A 173 -13.73 19.61 16.72
CA GLN A 173 -12.93 19.85 15.51
C GLN A 173 -12.56 18.53 14.85
N TYR A 174 -12.78 18.45 13.55
CA TYR A 174 -12.49 17.30 12.71
C TYR A 174 -11.48 17.66 11.62
N LEU A 175 -10.66 16.68 11.28
CA LEU A 175 -9.68 16.76 10.20
C LEU A 175 -10.09 15.78 9.11
N GLU A 176 -10.31 16.34 7.91
CA GLU A 176 -10.61 15.58 6.70
C GLU A 176 -9.46 15.67 5.70
N MET A 177 -9.18 14.57 5.02
CA MET A 177 -8.20 14.51 3.92
C MET A 177 -8.84 13.92 2.67
N SER A 178 -8.74 14.65 1.55
CA SER A 178 -9.16 14.18 0.24
C SER A 178 -8.02 13.44 -0.44
N VAL A 179 -8.13 12.12 -0.56
CA VAL A 179 -7.07 11.29 -1.14
C VAL A 179 -7.48 10.68 -2.48
N THR A 180 -6.53 10.59 -3.41
CA THR A 180 -6.75 9.95 -4.71
C THR A 180 -5.89 8.71 -4.81
N GLY A 181 -6.54 7.58 -5.00
CA GLY A 181 -5.90 6.28 -5.10
C GLY A 181 -6.27 5.52 -6.37
N LYS A 182 -5.95 4.23 -6.40
CA LYS A 182 -6.25 3.34 -7.52
C LYS A 182 -7.76 3.24 -7.83
N THR A 183 -8.61 3.44 -6.84
CA THR A 183 -10.08 3.33 -6.90
C THR A 183 -10.79 4.68 -7.03
N GLY A 184 -10.06 5.74 -7.36
CA GLY A 184 -10.59 7.09 -7.45
C GLY A 184 -10.30 7.95 -6.23
N ARG A 185 -10.98 9.11 -6.15
CA ARG A 185 -10.92 10.05 -5.04
C ARG A 185 -11.90 9.63 -3.95
N ARG A 186 -11.52 9.86 -2.69
CA ARG A 186 -12.39 9.77 -1.52
C ARG A 186 -11.90 10.69 -0.42
N ASP A 187 -12.81 11.05 0.47
CA ASP A 187 -12.50 11.80 1.67
C ASP A 187 -12.38 10.83 2.86
N ILE A 188 -11.45 11.10 3.74
CA ILE A 188 -11.18 10.30 4.93
C ILE A 188 -11.18 11.20 6.16
N ILE A 189 -11.86 10.75 7.21
CA ILE A 189 -11.82 11.42 8.51
C ILE A 189 -10.64 10.86 9.31
N CYS A 190 -9.82 11.76 9.82
CA CYS A 190 -8.62 11.39 10.55
C CYS A 190 -8.90 11.28 12.05
N ARG A 191 -8.17 10.43 12.75
CA ARG A 191 -8.17 10.44 14.22
C ARG A 191 -7.63 11.77 14.74
N SER A 192 -8.17 12.26 15.84
CA SER A 192 -7.89 13.60 16.40
C SER A 192 -6.40 13.93 16.55
N GLY A 193 -5.57 12.96 16.93
CA GLY A 193 -4.11 13.16 17.07
C GLY A 193 -3.39 13.49 15.75
N THR A 194 -4.01 13.26 14.60
CA THR A 194 -3.38 13.48 13.28
C THR A 194 -3.03 14.93 13.02
N ILE A 195 -3.81 15.86 13.54
CA ILE A 195 -3.55 17.30 13.44
C ILE A 195 -2.18 17.68 14.00
N ASN A 196 -1.77 17.10 15.14
CA ASN A 196 -0.48 17.39 15.75
C ASN A 196 0.70 16.91 14.91
N TYR A 197 0.51 15.82 14.16
CA TYR A 197 1.54 15.30 13.25
C TYR A 197 1.71 16.21 12.03
N LEU A 198 0.62 16.74 11.50
CA LEU A 198 0.64 17.71 10.41
C LEU A 198 1.25 19.04 10.85
N LYS A 199 0.87 19.56 12.04
CA LYS A 199 1.46 20.78 12.59
C LYS A 199 2.98 20.66 12.72
N ARG A 200 3.50 19.54 13.21
CA ARG A 200 4.95 19.30 13.26
C ARG A 200 5.64 19.25 11.90
N ILE A 201 4.96 18.74 10.86
CA ILE A 201 5.50 18.78 9.48
C ILE A 201 5.52 20.22 8.98
N HIS A 202 4.45 20.97 9.18
CA HIS A 202 4.33 22.37 8.79
C HIS A 202 5.38 23.26 9.50
N GLU A 203 5.56 23.13 10.81
CA GLU A 203 6.52 23.87 11.60
C GLU A 203 7.97 23.69 11.13
N ARG A 204 8.29 22.55 10.53
CA ARG A 204 9.61 22.26 9.97
C ARG A 204 9.78 22.68 8.51
N ALA A 205 8.71 23.03 7.81
CA ALA A 205 8.77 23.45 6.40
C ALA A 205 9.28 24.89 6.31
N GLU A 206 10.51 25.11 5.84
CA GLU A 206 11.18 26.41 5.81
C GLU A 206 10.44 27.45 4.99
N ASP A 207 9.74 27.04 3.95
CA ASP A 207 8.96 27.91 3.06
C ASP A 207 7.50 28.11 3.47
N LEU A 208 7.02 27.43 4.51
CA LEU A 208 5.62 27.49 4.97
C LEU A 208 5.47 27.92 6.43
N ASN A 209 6.53 27.81 7.24
CA ASN A 209 6.46 28.06 8.69
C ASN A 209 6.24 29.56 9.05
N HIS A 210 6.27 30.47 8.04
CA HIS A 210 5.98 31.88 8.21
C HIS A 210 4.47 32.18 8.36
N MET A 211 3.59 31.23 7.97
CA MET A 211 2.14 31.36 8.11
C MET A 211 1.61 30.41 9.21
N SER A 212 0.43 30.70 9.74
CA SER A 212 -0.20 29.77 10.69
C SER A 212 -0.68 28.49 10.00
N PHE A 213 -0.85 27.41 10.75
CA PHE A 213 -1.37 26.16 10.22
C PHE A 213 -2.78 26.32 9.65
N GLU A 214 -3.62 27.09 10.32
CA GLU A 214 -4.98 27.40 9.92
C GLU A 214 -5.00 28.23 8.62
N GLN A 215 -4.08 29.19 8.50
CA GLN A 215 -3.91 30.00 7.28
C GLN A 215 -3.44 29.12 6.11
N LEU A 216 -2.47 28.23 6.33
CA LEU A 216 -1.98 27.26 5.32
C LEU A 216 -3.13 26.46 4.71
N LEU A 217 -4.03 25.93 5.54
CA LEU A 217 -5.17 25.16 5.08
C LEU A 217 -6.22 26.01 4.38
N LYS A 218 -6.49 27.21 4.89
CA LYS A 218 -7.44 28.17 4.31
C LYS A 218 -7.02 28.61 2.91
N GLU A 219 -5.73 28.88 2.70
CA GLU A 219 -5.16 29.27 1.41
C GLU A 219 -5.03 28.11 0.42
N ARG A 220 -5.32 26.87 0.88
CA ARG A 220 -5.29 25.65 0.05
C ARG A 220 -3.98 25.50 -0.73
N VAL A 221 -2.85 25.65 -0.03
CA VAL A 221 -1.52 25.63 -0.64
C VAL A 221 -1.28 24.32 -1.40
N ASP A 222 -0.89 24.45 -2.68
CA ASP A 222 -0.68 23.30 -3.57
C ASP A 222 0.77 22.78 -3.52
N LEU A 223 1.22 22.38 -2.33
CA LEU A 223 2.53 21.80 -2.10
C LEU A 223 2.39 20.46 -1.37
N PRO A 224 3.29 19.49 -1.65
CA PRO A 224 3.27 18.19 -0.98
C PRO A 224 3.40 18.30 0.53
N VAL A 225 2.61 17.51 1.26
CA VAL A 225 2.69 17.41 2.73
C VAL A 225 3.98 16.70 3.16
N PHE A 226 4.30 15.57 2.51
CA PHE A 226 5.42 14.72 2.92
C PHE A 226 6.70 15.06 2.17
N ARG A 227 7.36 16.13 2.60
CA ARG A 227 8.63 16.63 2.07
C ARG A 227 9.58 17.02 3.22
N LEU A 228 10.85 17.14 2.91
CA LEU A 228 11.87 17.64 3.84
C LEU A 228 11.70 19.15 4.08
N PRO A 229 12.34 19.72 5.12
CA PRO A 229 12.25 21.14 5.42
C PRO A 229 12.56 22.05 4.22
N ASP A 230 13.54 21.69 3.42
CA ASP A 230 13.97 22.39 2.20
C ASP A 230 13.03 22.21 0.99
N GLY A 231 11.87 21.61 1.17
CA GLY A 231 10.90 21.33 0.10
C GLY A 231 11.19 20.06 -0.71
N THR A 232 12.31 19.38 -0.50
CA THR A 232 12.66 18.16 -1.25
C THR A 232 11.71 17.01 -0.96
N VAL A 233 11.09 16.44 -2.00
CA VAL A 233 10.27 15.23 -1.89
C VAL A 233 11.15 13.99 -1.92
N SER A 234 11.18 13.25 -0.81
CA SER A 234 12.02 12.06 -0.69
C SER A 234 11.31 10.77 -1.11
N LYS A 235 11.99 9.95 -1.89
CA LYS A 235 11.56 8.58 -2.25
C LYS A 235 12.01 7.52 -1.24
N ASN A 236 12.74 7.91 -0.18
CA ASN A 236 13.43 6.99 0.72
C ASN A 236 12.72 6.71 2.05
N ILE A 237 11.52 7.22 2.26
CA ILE A 237 10.73 7.01 3.49
C ILE A 237 10.64 5.52 3.88
N HIS A 238 10.42 4.63 2.90
CA HIS A 238 10.31 3.19 3.17
C HIS A 238 11.63 2.56 3.66
N GLN A 239 12.77 3.06 3.17
CA GLN A 239 14.10 2.57 3.62
C GLN A 239 14.39 3.06 5.03
N THR A 240 14.06 4.32 5.33
CA THR A 240 14.20 4.92 6.67
C THR A 240 13.31 4.17 7.68
N PHE A 241 12.07 3.88 7.32
CA PHE A 241 11.18 3.04 8.13
C PHE A 241 11.75 1.65 8.35
N ARG A 242 12.27 1.00 7.32
CA ARG A 242 12.88 -0.33 7.43
C ARG A 242 14.11 -0.34 8.35
N ALA A 243 14.95 0.69 8.29
CA ALA A 243 16.10 0.84 9.18
C ALA A 243 15.64 0.96 10.64
N PHE A 244 14.70 1.86 10.92
CA PHE A 244 14.10 2.00 12.25
C PHE A 244 13.51 0.67 12.76
N MET A 245 12.74 -0.02 11.94
CA MET A 245 12.10 -1.29 12.31
C MET A 245 13.11 -2.41 12.62
N LYS A 246 14.27 -2.41 11.95
CA LYS A 246 15.36 -3.35 12.24
C LYS A 246 16.03 -3.01 13.56
N GLU A 247 16.45 -1.75 13.75
CA GLU A 247 17.13 -1.29 14.96
C GLU A 247 16.23 -1.39 16.21
N SER A 248 14.92 -1.24 16.04
CA SER A 248 13.95 -1.42 17.13
C SER A 248 13.48 -2.85 17.35
N GLU A 249 13.96 -3.83 16.53
CA GLU A 249 13.58 -5.25 16.56
C GLU A 249 12.09 -5.52 16.26
N LEU A 250 11.42 -4.56 15.62
CA LEU A 250 10.00 -4.65 15.28
C LEU A 250 9.76 -5.11 13.83
N ILE A 251 10.82 -5.37 13.05
CA ILE A 251 10.68 -5.70 11.63
C ILE A 251 9.93 -7.02 11.38
N LYS A 252 10.19 -8.05 12.20
CA LYS A 252 9.50 -9.33 12.11
C LYS A 252 8.30 -9.38 13.06
N CYS A 253 7.18 -9.87 12.55
CA CYS A 253 6.03 -10.19 13.38
C CYS A 253 6.29 -11.52 14.12
N PRO A 254 6.25 -11.58 15.45
CA PRO A 254 6.48 -12.81 16.20
C PRO A 254 5.47 -13.93 15.88
N ARG A 255 4.22 -13.54 15.54
CA ARG A 255 3.15 -14.50 15.25
C ARG A 255 3.27 -15.18 13.89
N THR A 256 3.79 -14.46 12.88
CA THR A 256 3.79 -14.94 11.48
C THR A 256 5.19 -15.11 10.89
N GLY A 257 6.23 -14.59 11.56
CA GLY A 257 7.59 -14.56 11.02
C GLY A 257 7.78 -13.60 9.83
N LEU A 258 6.70 -12.98 9.33
CA LEU A 258 6.74 -12.09 8.18
C LEU A 258 7.25 -10.69 8.55
N ASN A 259 7.89 -10.04 7.58
CA ASN A 259 8.35 -8.66 7.76
C ASN A 259 7.21 -7.67 7.67
N ARG A 260 7.19 -6.71 8.59
CA ARG A 260 6.34 -5.52 8.55
C ARG A 260 6.87 -4.51 7.55
N THR A 261 5.95 -3.79 6.93
CA THR A 261 6.21 -2.72 5.96
C THR A 261 5.34 -1.51 6.31
N LEU A 262 5.51 -0.39 5.61
CA LEU A 262 4.59 0.76 5.75
C LEU A 262 3.12 0.37 5.51
N TYR A 263 2.86 -0.63 4.67
CA TYR A 263 1.50 -1.14 4.46
C TYR A 263 0.92 -1.84 5.71
N SER A 264 1.76 -2.35 6.59
CA SER A 264 1.35 -2.92 7.89
C SER A 264 0.61 -1.92 8.78
N LEU A 265 0.93 -0.60 8.66
CA LEU A 265 0.25 0.47 9.41
C LEU A 265 -1.23 0.60 9.00
N ARG A 266 -1.53 0.40 7.72
CA ARG A 266 -2.92 0.37 7.25
C ARG A 266 -3.68 -0.84 7.80
N HIS A 267 -3.03 -1.99 7.92
CA HIS A 267 -3.62 -3.16 8.59
C HIS A 267 -3.81 -2.91 10.09
N THR A 268 -2.86 -2.22 10.72
CA THR A 268 -2.98 -1.82 12.14
C THR A 268 -4.15 -0.87 12.36
N TYR A 269 -4.31 0.14 11.48
CA TYR A 269 -5.49 1.02 11.53
C TYR A 269 -6.79 0.21 11.48
N ALA A 270 -6.93 -0.69 10.52
CA ALA A 270 -8.14 -1.49 10.37
C ALA A 270 -8.40 -2.41 11.58
N THR A 271 -7.35 -3.07 12.09
CA THR A 271 -7.46 -3.90 13.29
C THR A 271 -7.91 -3.07 14.50
N PHE A 272 -7.33 -1.88 14.70
CA PHE A 272 -7.71 -1.02 15.83
C PHE A 272 -9.10 -0.43 15.66
N ALA A 273 -9.48 -0.01 14.45
CA ALA A 273 -10.82 0.48 14.16
C ALA A 273 -11.90 -0.56 14.47
N LEU A 274 -11.68 -1.81 14.08
CA LEU A 274 -12.63 -2.89 14.34
C LEU A 274 -12.65 -3.30 15.83
N ILE A 275 -11.48 -3.49 16.46
CA ILE A 275 -11.40 -4.08 17.81
C ILE A 275 -11.60 -3.02 18.90
N ASN A 276 -11.03 -1.84 18.73
CA ASN A 276 -11.00 -0.85 19.80
C ASN A 276 -12.09 0.21 19.68
N ASP A 277 -12.39 0.62 18.43
CA ASP A 277 -13.31 1.73 18.19
C ASP A 277 -14.72 1.22 17.84
N GLY A 278 -14.90 -0.10 17.68
CA GLY A 278 -16.20 -0.71 17.34
C GLY A 278 -16.72 -0.30 15.97
N MET A 279 -15.83 0.18 15.08
CA MET A 279 -16.22 0.62 13.74
C MET A 279 -16.83 -0.54 12.96
N ASP A 280 -17.96 -0.31 12.31
CA ASP A 280 -18.56 -1.31 11.45
C ASP A 280 -17.77 -1.54 10.15
N ILE A 281 -17.95 -2.70 9.54
CA ILE A 281 -17.20 -3.13 8.36
C ILE A 281 -17.47 -2.22 7.15
N HIS A 282 -18.69 -1.69 7.02
CA HIS A 282 -19.05 -0.83 5.91
C HIS A 282 -18.35 0.53 6.00
N ALA A 283 -18.43 1.19 7.17
CA ALA A 283 -17.72 2.44 7.44
C ALA A 283 -16.21 2.27 7.25
N LEU A 284 -15.64 1.17 7.74
CA LEU A 284 -14.22 0.87 7.54
C LEU A 284 -13.86 0.68 6.06
N ALA A 285 -14.71 0.02 5.28
CA ALA A 285 -14.50 -0.18 3.85
C ALA A 285 -14.49 1.16 3.09
N ILE A 286 -15.42 2.06 3.38
CA ILE A 286 -15.48 3.42 2.83
C ILE A 286 -14.22 4.20 3.23
N GLN A 287 -13.94 4.29 4.51
CA GLN A 287 -12.77 5.00 5.06
C GLN A 287 -11.47 4.53 4.42
N MET A 288 -11.29 3.23 4.26
CA MET A 288 -10.08 2.67 3.64
C MET A 288 -10.13 2.66 2.11
N GLY A 289 -11.25 2.94 1.45
CA GLY A 289 -11.39 2.85 -0.01
C GLY A 289 -11.12 1.43 -0.52
N THR A 290 -11.83 0.47 0.05
CA THR A 290 -11.76 -0.94 -0.33
C THR A 290 -13.16 -1.55 -0.28
N SER A 291 -13.34 -2.78 -0.77
CA SER A 291 -14.63 -3.45 -0.69
C SER A 291 -14.83 -4.15 0.67
N ILE A 292 -16.09 -4.33 1.07
CA ILE A 292 -16.46 -5.11 2.24
C ILE A 292 -15.84 -6.51 2.18
N GLY A 293 -15.93 -7.20 1.03
CA GLY A 293 -15.34 -8.52 0.85
C GLY A 293 -13.81 -8.56 1.03
N MET A 294 -13.10 -7.44 0.80
CA MET A 294 -11.67 -7.35 1.12
C MET A 294 -11.45 -7.18 2.63
N ILE A 295 -12.31 -6.42 3.32
CA ILE A 295 -12.25 -6.32 4.78
C ILE A 295 -12.54 -7.69 5.39
N GLU A 296 -13.59 -8.37 4.98
CA GLU A 296 -13.93 -9.71 5.45
C GLU A 296 -12.78 -10.71 5.22
N ARG A 297 -12.23 -10.77 4.00
CA ARG A 297 -11.11 -11.67 3.67
C ARG A 297 -9.90 -11.47 4.58
N HIS A 298 -9.60 -10.23 4.94
CA HIS A 298 -8.40 -9.91 5.71
C HIS A 298 -8.62 -9.85 7.22
N TYR A 299 -9.85 -9.63 7.67
CA TYR A 299 -10.15 -9.35 9.09
C TYR A 299 -11.24 -10.23 9.68
N SER A 300 -11.83 -11.18 8.93
CA SER A 300 -12.89 -12.08 9.45
C SER A 300 -12.47 -12.86 10.70
N HIS A 301 -11.18 -13.19 10.82
CA HIS A 301 -10.63 -13.85 12.01
C HIS A 301 -10.73 -13.02 13.29
N LEU A 302 -11.00 -11.72 13.19
CA LEU A 302 -11.26 -10.83 14.31
C LEU A 302 -12.73 -10.85 14.75
N THR A 303 -13.66 -11.30 13.89
CA THR A 303 -15.10 -11.26 14.13
C THR A 303 -15.50 -11.99 15.42
N PRO A 304 -15.01 -13.20 15.74
CA PRO A 304 -15.36 -13.85 17.00
C PRO A 304 -14.96 -13.04 18.22
N ARG A 305 -13.78 -12.40 18.19
CA ARG A 305 -13.29 -11.56 19.29
C ARG A 305 -14.08 -10.26 19.44
N LEU A 306 -14.50 -9.66 18.31
CA LEU A 306 -15.38 -8.48 18.28
C LEU A 306 -16.77 -8.79 18.79
N LYS A 307 -17.29 -9.95 18.43
CA LYS A 307 -18.65 -10.41 18.77
C LYS A 307 -18.70 -11.32 20.01
N LYS A 308 -17.62 -11.38 20.81
CA LYS A 308 -17.49 -12.31 21.95
C LYS A 308 -18.71 -12.24 22.88
N ASP A 309 -19.15 -11.01 23.23
CA ASP A 309 -20.28 -10.83 24.13
C ASP A 309 -21.62 -11.32 23.53
N MET A 310 -21.76 -11.26 22.22
CA MET A 310 -22.92 -11.81 21.49
C MET A 310 -22.83 -13.34 21.34
N LEU A 311 -21.59 -13.83 21.06
CA LEU A 311 -21.34 -15.25 20.80
C LEU A 311 -21.36 -16.09 22.06
N THR A 312 -20.99 -15.51 23.21
CA THR A 312 -21.01 -16.22 24.51
C THR A 312 -22.42 -16.31 25.11
N GLY A 313 -23.39 -15.58 24.59
CA GLY A 313 -24.75 -15.54 25.15
C GLY A 313 -24.78 -14.92 26.54
N LYS A 314 -25.43 -15.60 27.51
CA LYS A 314 -25.46 -15.12 28.90
C LYS A 314 -24.07 -15.20 29.52
N ARG A 315 -23.61 -14.08 30.10
CA ARG A 315 -22.38 -14.07 30.92
C ARG A 315 -22.63 -14.89 32.17
N TYR A 316 -21.87 -15.95 32.36
CA TYR A 316 -21.77 -16.60 33.68
C TYR A 316 -20.69 -15.84 34.45
N GLU A 317 -21.04 -15.16 35.53
CA GLU A 317 -20.07 -14.66 36.49
C GLU A 317 -19.34 -15.87 37.10
N LEU A 318 -18.03 -15.91 36.95
CA LEU A 318 -17.23 -16.89 37.69
C LEU A 318 -17.44 -16.59 39.16
N SER A 319 -18.10 -17.45 39.88
CA SER A 319 -18.17 -17.41 41.34
C SER A 319 -16.70 -17.38 41.85
N ARG A 320 -16.35 -16.33 42.58
CA ARG A 320 -15.07 -16.15 43.20
C ARG A 320 -14.89 -17.16 44.35
#